data_9f31f916ce11a97a9955397f032d5988
#
_entry.id   9f31f916ce11a97a9955397f032d5988
#
_cell.length_a   1.000
_cell.length_b   1.000
_cell.length_c   1.000
_cell.angle_alpha   90.00
_cell.angle_beta   90.00
_cell.angle_gamma   90.00
#
_symmetry.space_group_name_H-M   'P 1'
#
loop_
_entity.id
_entity.type
_entity.pdbx_description
1 polymer ?
#
loop_
_entity_poly.entity_id
_entity_poly.type
_entity_poly.pdbx_seq_one_letter_code
_entity_poly.pdbx_strand_id
1 'polypeptide(L)'
;RNAILRNGPGTPVRISPDDFEIERTEHLTRSSTVLMLDLSMSMPMRDNFLPAKKVAMALHSLITSQFPRDFMGLVGFRESAYVLTPAELPEVSWDYAYGTNMHHGFTLARQMLARQSGTKQIIMITDGEPTAHIEPDGSVFFNYPPVAETVNATLREVMRCTREGIRINTFVLDATHGLRAFIEQL
;
A
#
# COMPACT_ATOMS: atom_id res chain seq x y z
N ARG A 1 -0.69 13.92 -44.42
CA ARG A 1 0.58 14.61 -44.73
C ARG A 1 1.55 13.67 -45.43
N ASN A 2 1.83 12.52 -44.90
CA ASN A 2 2.83 11.54 -45.45
C ASN A 2 2.46 11.05 -46.85
N ALA A 3 1.19 10.75 -47.13
CA ALA A 3 0.71 10.37 -48.46
C ALA A 3 0.99 11.44 -49.53
N ILE A 4 0.83 12.72 -49.19
CA ILE A 4 1.09 13.86 -50.09
C ILE A 4 2.59 14.06 -50.29
N LEU A 5 3.40 13.85 -49.23
CA LEU A 5 4.86 13.94 -49.31
C LEU A 5 5.44 12.84 -50.23
N ARG A 6 4.84 11.64 -50.22
CA ARG A 6 5.27 10.50 -51.04
C ARG A 6 4.81 10.59 -52.51
N ASN A 7 3.55 10.98 -52.73
CA ASN A 7 2.92 10.90 -54.05
C ASN A 7 2.75 12.26 -54.75
N GLY A 8 3.15 13.35 -54.10
CA GLY A 8 2.88 14.72 -54.54
C GLY A 8 1.42 15.17 -54.31
N PRO A 9 1.14 16.46 -54.49
CA PRO A 9 -0.21 17.02 -54.35
C PRO A 9 -1.07 16.56 -55.55
N GLY A 10 -2.14 15.81 -55.29
CA GLY A 10 -3.10 15.35 -56.29
C GLY A 10 -4.36 14.77 -55.66
N THR A 11 -5.47 14.79 -56.42
CA THR A 11 -6.76 14.17 -56.04
C THR A 11 -7.11 13.05 -57.01
N PRO A 12 -7.51 11.84 -56.53
CA PRO A 12 -7.65 11.42 -55.12
C PRO A 12 -6.31 11.12 -54.46
N VAL A 13 -6.20 11.47 -53.12
CA VAL A 13 -5.01 11.13 -52.32
C VAL A 13 -4.98 9.63 -52.05
N ARG A 14 -3.95 8.94 -52.54
CA ARG A 14 -3.76 7.50 -52.28
C ARG A 14 -3.07 7.31 -50.95
N ILE A 15 -3.78 6.75 -49.98
CA ILE A 15 -3.29 6.46 -48.62
C ILE A 15 -2.79 5.02 -48.57
N SER A 16 -1.62 4.79 -47.98
CA SER A 16 -1.02 3.49 -47.69
C SER A 16 -0.94 3.31 -46.16
N PRO A 17 -0.87 2.04 -45.64
CA PRO A 17 -0.62 1.81 -44.23
C PRO A 17 0.59 2.55 -43.65
N ASP A 18 1.64 2.76 -44.44
CA ASP A 18 2.88 3.47 -44.05
C ASP A 18 2.68 5.00 -43.92
N ASP A 19 1.53 5.53 -44.32
CA ASP A 19 1.21 6.95 -44.18
C ASP A 19 0.61 7.29 -42.79
N PHE A 20 0.29 6.25 -42.00
CA PHE A 20 -0.26 6.42 -40.67
C PHE A 20 0.87 6.49 -39.63
N GLU A 21 0.96 7.60 -38.95
CA GLU A 21 1.75 7.73 -37.72
C GLU A 21 0.86 7.36 -36.55
N ILE A 22 1.23 6.31 -35.82
CA ILE A 22 0.56 5.93 -34.57
C ILE A 22 1.26 6.69 -33.45
N GLU A 23 0.61 7.72 -32.94
CA GLU A 23 1.05 8.36 -31.71
C GLU A 23 0.75 7.37 -30.56
N ARG A 24 1.79 6.68 -30.09
CA ARG A 24 1.69 5.89 -28.85
C ARG A 24 1.58 6.88 -27.68
N THR A 25 0.37 7.20 -27.30
CA THR A 25 0.15 7.89 -26.03
C THR A 25 0.49 6.89 -24.93
N GLU A 26 1.66 7.01 -24.35
CA GLU A 26 1.95 6.35 -23.08
C GLU A 26 1.03 6.99 -22.03
N HIS A 27 -0.07 6.32 -21.75
CA HIS A 27 -0.85 6.61 -20.56
C HIS A 27 0.04 6.25 -19.37
N LEU A 28 0.80 7.22 -18.87
CA LEU A 28 1.47 7.12 -17.58
C LEU A 28 0.38 6.97 -16.51
N THR A 29 0.03 5.71 -16.23
CA THR A 29 -0.92 5.39 -15.17
C THR A 29 -0.29 5.80 -13.86
N ARG A 30 -0.85 6.80 -13.21
CA ARG A 30 -0.47 7.17 -11.84
C ARG A 30 -0.74 5.99 -10.91
N SER A 31 0.21 5.73 -10.04
CA SER A 31 0.06 4.80 -8.93
C SER A 31 -0.06 5.57 -7.61
N SER A 32 -0.87 5.06 -6.71
CA SER A 32 -1.03 5.61 -5.36
C SER A 32 -0.83 4.51 -4.35
N THR A 33 0.28 4.58 -3.64
CA THR A 33 0.73 3.55 -2.70
C THR A 33 0.68 4.07 -1.27
N VAL A 34 0.15 3.28 -0.36
CA VAL A 34 0.34 3.48 1.08
C VAL A 34 1.15 2.31 1.63
N LEU A 35 2.27 2.61 2.26
CA LEU A 35 3.09 1.66 2.98
C LEU A 35 2.67 1.65 4.46
N MET A 36 2.26 0.49 4.94
CA MET A 36 1.94 0.22 6.33
C MET A 36 3.10 -0.52 6.97
N LEU A 37 3.70 0.05 8.00
CA LEU A 37 4.83 -0.51 8.75
C LEU A 37 4.39 -0.91 10.15
N ASP A 38 4.57 -2.17 10.48
CA ASP A 38 4.35 -2.70 11.81
C ASP A 38 5.43 -2.20 12.77
N LEU A 39 4.99 -1.56 13.86
CA LEU A 39 5.82 -1.01 14.93
C LEU A 39 5.54 -1.69 16.27
N SER A 40 4.83 -2.82 16.24
CA SER A 40 4.49 -3.60 17.42
C SER A 40 5.74 -4.23 18.05
N MET A 41 5.62 -4.61 19.31
CA MET A 41 6.73 -5.14 20.10
C MET A 41 7.27 -6.49 19.58
N SER A 42 6.52 -7.25 18.79
CA SER A 42 7.01 -8.48 18.15
C SER A 42 8.16 -8.23 17.19
N MET A 43 8.11 -7.12 16.47
CA MET A 43 9.09 -6.76 15.45
C MET A 43 10.53 -6.69 15.98
N PRO A 44 10.86 -5.94 17.07
CA PRO A 44 12.20 -5.95 17.63
C PRO A 44 12.55 -7.24 18.35
N MET A 45 11.60 -7.93 18.98
CA MET A 45 11.83 -9.20 19.68
C MET A 45 12.29 -10.32 18.74
N ARG A 46 12.01 -10.22 17.44
CA ARG A 46 12.39 -11.17 16.39
C ARG A 46 13.44 -10.60 15.44
N ASP A 47 14.10 -9.50 15.81
CA ASP A 47 15.08 -8.79 14.97
C ASP A 47 14.55 -8.33 13.60
N ASN A 48 13.21 -8.24 13.45
CA ASN A 48 12.54 -7.89 12.19
C ASN A 48 12.41 -6.37 11.99
N PHE A 49 12.48 -5.57 13.04
CA PHE A 49 12.23 -4.12 12.97
C PHE A 49 13.20 -3.38 12.04
N LEU A 50 14.51 -3.56 12.24
CA LEU A 50 15.51 -2.86 11.42
C LEU A 50 15.49 -3.28 9.95
N PRO A 51 15.38 -4.58 9.59
CA PRO A 51 15.17 -5.00 8.22
C PRO A 51 13.91 -4.38 7.59
N ALA A 52 12.76 -4.41 8.28
CA ALA A 52 11.52 -3.83 7.81
C ALA A 52 11.63 -2.32 7.55
N LYS A 53 12.23 -1.59 8.49
CA LYS A 53 12.49 -0.15 8.36
C LYS A 53 13.39 0.17 7.16
N LYS A 54 14.46 -0.61 6.94
CA LYS A 54 15.33 -0.44 5.77
C LYS A 54 14.57 -0.66 4.46
N VAL A 55 13.73 -1.69 4.39
CA VAL A 55 12.87 -1.96 3.21
C VAL A 55 11.89 -0.82 2.99
N ALA A 56 11.25 -0.33 4.05
CA ALA A 56 10.32 0.80 3.98
C ALA A 56 11.01 2.08 3.44
N MET A 57 12.19 2.39 3.95
CA MET A 57 12.99 3.54 3.50
C MET A 57 13.45 3.38 2.03
N ALA A 58 13.92 2.20 1.65
CA ALA A 58 14.36 1.93 0.28
C ALA A 58 13.18 2.03 -0.71
N LEU A 59 12.03 1.46 -0.37
CA LEU A 59 10.83 1.51 -1.20
C LEU A 59 10.30 2.95 -1.34
N HIS A 60 10.27 3.71 -0.24
CA HIS A 60 9.91 5.12 -0.27
C HIS A 60 10.84 5.91 -1.19
N SER A 61 12.16 5.75 -1.01
CA SER A 61 13.17 6.43 -1.84
C SER A 61 13.04 6.06 -3.31
N LEU A 62 12.83 4.77 -3.62
CA LEU A 62 12.65 4.28 -4.98
C LEU A 62 11.42 4.92 -5.64
N ILE A 63 10.26 4.86 -4.99
CA ILE A 63 9.02 5.39 -5.57
C ILE A 63 9.13 6.90 -5.77
N THR A 64 9.60 7.64 -4.78
CA THR A 64 9.66 9.10 -4.86
C THR A 64 10.71 9.61 -5.85
N SER A 65 11.82 8.87 -6.07
CA SER A 65 12.87 9.26 -7.02
C SER A 65 12.54 8.83 -8.45
N GLN A 66 12.02 7.63 -8.66
CA GLN A 66 11.76 7.10 -10.00
C GLN A 66 10.37 7.49 -10.53
N PHE A 67 9.40 7.69 -9.64
CA PHE A 67 8.00 7.97 -9.98
C PHE A 67 7.50 9.22 -9.24
N PRO A 68 8.05 10.41 -9.49
CA PRO A 68 7.75 11.63 -8.72
C PRO A 68 6.31 12.13 -8.86
N ARG A 69 5.53 11.55 -9.79
CA ARG A 69 4.10 11.85 -9.97
C ARG A 69 3.19 10.91 -9.19
N ASP A 70 3.75 9.83 -8.66
CA ASP A 70 3.01 8.85 -7.88
C ASP A 70 2.85 9.33 -6.44
N PHE A 71 1.73 8.93 -5.84
CA PHE A 71 1.50 9.20 -4.42
C PHE A 71 2.12 8.10 -3.57
N MET A 72 2.87 8.50 -2.54
CA MET A 72 3.41 7.60 -1.52
C MET A 72 3.04 8.09 -0.14
N GLY A 73 2.15 7.36 0.54
CA GLY A 73 1.77 7.57 1.93
C GLY A 73 2.44 6.56 2.86
N LEU A 74 2.63 6.94 4.12
CA LEU A 74 3.24 6.11 5.15
C LEU A 74 2.31 6.03 6.36
N VAL A 75 2.09 4.82 6.88
CA VAL A 75 1.30 4.56 8.08
C VAL A 75 2.11 3.63 8.99
N GLY A 76 2.39 4.08 10.20
CA GLY A 76 2.89 3.21 11.27
C GLY A 76 1.72 2.66 12.08
N PHE A 77 1.77 1.40 12.49
CA PHE A 77 0.74 0.82 13.34
C PHE A 77 1.32 -0.08 14.45
N ARG A 78 0.67 -0.01 15.60
CA ARG A 78 0.90 -0.82 16.79
C ARG A 78 -0.47 -1.04 17.46
N GLU A 79 -0.71 -0.70 18.74
CA GLU A 79 -2.06 -0.70 19.35
C GLU A 79 -3.05 0.25 18.63
N SER A 80 -2.52 1.31 18.05
CA SER A 80 -3.22 2.22 17.15
C SER A 80 -2.36 2.54 15.93
N ALA A 81 -2.96 3.11 14.90
CA ALA A 81 -2.24 3.52 13.70
C ALA A 81 -2.18 5.04 13.59
N TYR A 82 -1.14 5.54 12.93
CA TYR A 82 -0.94 6.96 12.66
C TYR A 82 -0.20 7.18 11.34
N VAL A 83 -0.43 8.34 10.75
CA VAL A 83 0.25 8.73 9.50
C VAL A 83 1.67 9.17 9.85
N LEU A 84 2.64 8.63 9.13
CA LEU A 84 4.04 9.03 9.20
C LEU A 84 4.37 9.98 8.07
N THR A 85 5.17 10.98 8.36
CA THR A 85 5.82 11.77 7.30
C THR A 85 7.11 11.09 6.83
N PRO A 86 7.58 11.36 5.60
CA PRO A 86 8.86 10.83 5.13
C PRO A 86 10.06 11.21 6.00
N ALA A 87 10.00 12.39 6.64
CA ALA A 87 11.06 12.85 7.54
C ALA A 87 11.11 12.07 8.85
N GLU A 88 9.96 11.57 9.31
CA GLU A 88 9.87 10.76 10.53
C GLU A 88 10.32 9.32 10.32
N LEU A 89 10.24 8.80 9.09
CA LEU A 89 10.54 7.39 8.80
C LEU A 89 11.95 6.95 9.26
N PRO A 90 13.03 7.74 9.09
CA PRO A 90 14.34 7.41 9.65
C PRO A 90 14.39 7.43 11.18
N GLU A 91 13.58 8.27 11.81
CA GLU A 91 13.55 8.45 13.27
C GLU A 91 12.57 7.50 13.97
N VAL A 92 11.62 6.90 13.20
CA VAL A 92 10.61 6.01 13.80
C VAL A 92 11.30 4.87 14.53
N SER A 93 10.84 4.64 15.75
CA SER A 93 11.28 3.54 16.61
C SER A 93 10.09 2.71 17.03
N TRP A 94 10.36 1.46 17.43
CA TRP A 94 9.39 0.65 18.14
C TRP A 94 9.19 1.21 19.55
N ASP A 95 8.04 0.94 20.13
CA ASP A 95 7.71 1.30 21.50
C ASP A 95 7.22 0.04 22.24
N TYR A 96 7.21 0.05 23.57
CA TYR A 96 6.67 -1.05 24.39
C TYR A 96 5.14 -1.17 24.31
N ALA A 97 4.56 -0.75 23.18
CA ALA A 97 3.13 -0.86 22.93
C ALA A 97 2.77 -2.29 22.53
N TYR A 98 1.84 -2.85 23.26
CA TYR A 98 1.28 -4.17 22.97
C TYR A 98 0.13 -4.02 21.99
N GLY A 99 0.17 -4.78 20.90
CA GLY A 99 -0.92 -4.84 19.96
C GLY A 99 -0.51 -4.53 18.53
N THR A 100 -1.16 -5.24 17.61
CA THR A 100 -0.98 -5.12 16.16
C THR A 100 -2.35 -4.75 15.58
N ASN A 101 -2.64 -3.44 15.49
CA ASN A 101 -3.93 -2.92 15.04
C ASN A 101 -3.95 -2.71 13.53
N MET A 102 -4.01 -3.82 12.79
CA MET A 102 -4.14 -3.78 11.32
C MET A 102 -5.46 -3.13 10.89
N HIS A 103 -6.55 -3.31 11.66
CA HIS A 103 -7.84 -2.69 11.39
C HIS A 103 -7.73 -1.16 11.25
N HIS A 104 -7.09 -0.50 12.22
CA HIS A 104 -6.88 0.95 12.18
C HIS A 104 -5.88 1.35 11.07
N GLY A 105 -4.82 0.55 10.87
CA GLY A 105 -3.86 0.78 9.79
C GLY A 105 -4.53 0.78 8.40
N PHE A 106 -5.34 -0.22 8.09
CA PHE A 106 -6.10 -0.28 6.84
C PHE A 106 -7.12 0.85 6.72
N THR A 107 -7.77 1.23 7.84
CA THR A 107 -8.71 2.36 7.85
C THR A 107 -8.03 3.66 7.43
N LEU A 108 -6.87 3.99 8.01
CA LEU A 108 -6.10 5.18 7.65
C LEU A 108 -5.58 5.11 6.21
N ALA A 109 -5.00 3.97 5.82
CA ALA A 109 -4.49 3.77 4.47
C ALA A 109 -5.58 3.96 3.41
N ARG A 110 -6.77 3.39 3.63
CA ARG A 110 -7.92 3.56 2.75
C ARG A 110 -8.38 5.02 2.66
N GLN A 111 -8.45 5.72 3.80
CA GLN A 111 -8.81 7.14 3.84
C GLN A 111 -7.80 8.02 3.06
N MET A 112 -6.51 7.73 3.18
CA MET A 112 -5.47 8.41 2.40
C MET A 112 -5.66 8.16 0.91
N LEU A 113 -5.90 6.91 0.51
CA LEU A 113 -6.08 6.52 -0.89
C LEU A 113 -7.41 6.99 -1.49
N ALA A 114 -8.45 7.23 -0.67
CA ALA A 114 -9.74 7.73 -1.15
C ALA A 114 -9.60 9.08 -1.88
N ARG A 115 -8.63 9.90 -1.49
CA ARG A 115 -8.36 11.22 -2.09
C ARG A 115 -7.41 11.16 -3.29
N GLN A 116 -6.91 9.97 -3.64
CA GLN A 116 -5.93 9.79 -4.69
C GLN A 116 -6.57 9.21 -5.95
N SER A 117 -5.91 9.42 -7.09
CA SER A 117 -6.28 8.88 -8.40
C SER A 117 -5.31 7.79 -8.86
N GLY A 118 -5.68 7.08 -9.93
CA GLY A 118 -4.86 6.03 -10.52
C GLY A 118 -5.01 4.67 -9.85
N THR A 119 -4.02 3.79 -10.05
CA THR A 119 -4.01 2.45 -9.43
C THR A 119 -3.66 2.59 -7.95
N LYS A 120 -4.55 2.09 -7.09
CA LYS A 120 -4.41 2.20 -5.63
C LYS A 120 -3.88 0.89 -5.06
N GLN A 121 -2.90 0.99 -4.17
CA GLN A 121 -2.37 -0.19 -3.48
C GLN A 121 -1.93 0.13 -2.05
N ILE A 122 -2.02 -0.88 -1.21
CA ILE A 122 -1.45 -0.92 0.13
C ILE A 122 -0.34 -1.95 0.13
N ILE A 123 0.81 -1.60 0.68
CA ILE A 123 1.91 -2.51 0.96
C ILE A 123 2.06 -2.58 2.48
N MET A 124 1.84 -3.74 3.06
CA MET A 124 1.96 -3.95 4.50
C MET A 124 3.20 -4.78 4.81
N ILE A 125 3.99 -4.36 5.81
CA ILE A 125 5.14 -5.10 6.34
C ILE A 125 4.85 -5.42 7.80
N THR A 126 4.77 -6.71 8.15
CA THR A 126 4.41 -7.18 9.50
C THR A 126 5.01 -8.55 9.80
N ASP A 127 5.18 -8.87 11.07
CA ASP A 127 5.55 -10.21 11.56
C ASP A 127 4.48 -10.81 12.50
N GLY A 128 3.36 -10.11 12.71
CA GLY A 128 2.34 -10.44 13.69
C GLY A 128 0.94 -10.65 13.13
N GLU A 129 0.09 -11.23 13.98
CA GLU A 129 -1.34 -11.39 13.77
C GLU A 129 -2.09 -10.16 14.27
N PRO A 130 -3.32 -9.87 13.76
CA PRO A 130 -4.10 -8.75 14.27
C PRO A 130 -4.57 -9.03 15.69
N THR A 131 -3.99 -8.34 16.67
CA THR A 131 -4.29 -8.49 18.10
C THR A 131 -5.06 -7.31 18.68
N ALA A 132 -5.23 -6.23 17.92
CA ALA A 132 -5.96 -5.05 18.35
C ALA A 132 -6.90 -4.51 17.25
N HIS A 133 -7.97 -3.84 17.65
CA HIS A 133 -8.86 -3.11 16.76
C HIS A 133 -9.45 -1.88 17.46
N ILE A 134 -10.10 -1.00 16.70
CA ILE A 134 -10.82 0.14 17.24
C ILE A 134 -12.28 -0.25 17.44
N GLU A 135 -12.77 -0.05 18.63
CA GLU A 135 -14.16 -0.23 19.01
C GLU A 135 -15.07 0.89 18.46
N PRO A 136 -16.39 0.69 18.39
CA PRO A 136 -17.31 1.71 17.91
C PRO A 136 -17.28 3.04 18.68
N ASP A 137 -16.88 3.01 19.96
CA ASP A 137 -16.71 4.20 20.80
C ASP A 137 -15.37 4.91 20.60
N GLY A 138 -14.50 4.35 19.74
CA GLY A 138 -13.16 4.87 19.44
C GLY A 138 -12.06 4.37 20.37
N SER A 139 -12.38 3.56 21.35
CA SER A 139 -11.38 2.93 22.22
C SER A 139 -10.61 1.83 21.49
N VAL A 140 -9.42 1.52 22.00
CA VAL A 140 -8.61 0.43 21.48
C VAL A 140 -8.92 -0.84 22.26
N PHE A 141 -9.37 -1.87 21.58
CA PHE A 141 -9.43 -3.21 22.13
C PHE A 141 -8.12 -3.95 21.81
N PHE A 142 -7.58 -4.65 22.79
CA PHE A 142 -6.40 -5.51 22.64
C PHE A 142 -6.63 -6.86 23.33
N ASN A 143 -6.26 -7.95 22.65
CA ASN A 143 -6.21 -9.28 23.24
C ASN A 143 -5.14 -10.15 22.57
N TYR A 144 -4.36 -10.86 23.39
CA TYR A 144 -3.42 -11.87 22.93
C TYR A 144 -3.69 -13.21 23.63
N PRO A 145 -3.80 -14.32 22.89
CA PRO A 145 -3.80 -14.45 21.44
C PRO A 145 -4.97 -13.73 20.75
N PRO A 146 -4.92 -13.55 19.40
CA PRO A 146 -5.99 -12.87 18.67
C PRO A 146 -7.34 -13.52 18.90
N VAL A 147 -8.37 -12.69 19.06
CA VAL A 147 -9.76 -13.17 19.14
C VAL A 147 -10.47 -12.97 17.80
N ALA A 148 -11.50 -13.79 17.56
CA ALA A 148 -12.26 -13.76 16.31
C ALA A 148 -12.83 -12.37 15.99
N GLU A 149 -13.19 -11.59 17.00
CA GLU A 149 -13.72 -10.23 16.85
C GLU A 149 -12.71 -9.30 16.18
N THR A 150 -11.45 -9.32 16.65
CA THR A 150 -10.35 -8.52 16.08
C THR A 150 -10.02 -8.94 14.65
N VAL A 151 -9.95 -10.25 14.40
CA VAL A 151 -9.72 -10.79 13.05
C VAL A 151 -10.84 -10.34 12.12
N ASN A 152 -12.11 -10.50 12.53
CA ASN A 152 -13.26 -10.10 11.73
C ASN A 152 -13.34 -8.58 11.50
N ALA A 153 -12.95 -7.75 12.48
CA ALA A 153 -12.87 -6.31 12.31
C ALA A 153 -11.85 -5.94 11.22
N THR A 154 -10.67 -6.57 11.26
CA THR A 154 -9.61 -6.38 10.27
C THR A 154 -10.06 -6.85 8.88
N LEU A 155 -10.63 -8.05 8.75
CA LEU A 155 -11.11 -8.58 7.47
C LEU A 155 -12.24 -7.73 6.86
N ARG A 156 -13.14 -7.18 7.68
CA ARG A 156 -14.15 -6.24 7.19
C ARG A 156 -13.54 -4.99 6.55
N GLU A 157 -12.46 -4.46 7.13
CA GLU A 157 -11.80 -3.28 6.56
C GLU A 157 -11.01 -3.63 5.29
N VAL A 158 -10.36 -4.79 5.26
CA VAL A 158 -9.73 -5.34 4.04
C VAL A 158 -10.75 -5.48 2.90
N MET A 159 -11.94 -6.03 3.18
CA MET A 159 -13.01 -6.12 2.18
C MET A 159 -13.47 -4.75 1.69
N ARG A 160 -13.47 -3.71 2.55
CA ARG A 160 -13.76 -2.33 2.11
C ARG A 160 -12.69 -1.83 1.16
N CYS A 161 -11.40 -2.02 1.49
CA CYS A 161 -10.30 -1.68 0.61
C CYS A 161 -10.46 -2.34 -0.77
N THR A 162 -10.73 -3.64 -0.81
CA THR A 162 -10.89 -4.41 -2.05
C THR A 162 -12.09 -3.90 -2.88
N ARG A 163 -13.22 -3.60 -2.24
CA ARG A 163 -14.41 -3.02 -2.91
C ARG A 163 -14.13 -1.64 -3.52
N GLU A 164 -13.21 -0.88 -2.93
CA GLU A 164 -12.76 0.41 -3.45
C GLU A 164 -11.65 0.27 -4.51
N GLY A 165 -11.34 -0.96 -4.95
CA GLY A 165 -10.34 -1.25 -5.98
C GLY A 165 -8.89 -1.11 -5.50
N ILE A 166 -8.66 -1.14 -4.17
CA ILE A 166 -7.34 -1.08 -3.58
C ILE A 166 -6.74 -2.48 -3.54
N ARG A 167 -5.56 -2.66 -4.12
CA ARG A 167 -4.78 -3.90 -4.03
C ARG A 167 -3.99 -3.92 -2.72
N ILE A 168 -3.95 -5.07 -2.07
CA ILE A 168 -3.19 -5.27 -0.83
C ILE A 168 -2.07 -6.27 -1.11
N ASN A 169 -0.84 -5.88 -0.78
CA ASN A 169 0.35 -6.71 -0.85
C ASN A 169 0.95 -6.78 0.56
N THR A 170 1.14 -7.98 1.09
CA THR A 170 1.67 -8.18 2.43
C THR A 170 3.04 -8.84 2.38
N PHE A 171 4.03 -8.17 2.96
CA PHE A 171 5.34 -8.74 3.25
C PHE A 171 5.34 -9.28 4.67
N VAL A 172 5.31 -10.60 4.77
CA VAL A 172 5.29 -11.32 6.05
C VAL A 172 6.71 -11.65 6.44
N LEU A 173 7.12 -11.15 7.59
CA LEU A 173 8.41 -11.43 8.18
C LEU A 173 8.20 -12.50 9.27
N ASP A 174 8.93 -13.61 9.20
CA ASP A 174 8.89 -14.68 10.20
C ASP A 174 7.46 -15.21 10.49
N ALA A 175 6.79 -15.70 9.45
CA ALA A 175 5.39 -16.08 9.48
C ALA A 175 5.10 -17.23 10.46
N THR A 176 4.40 -16.93 11.55
CA THR A 176 3.78 -17.92 12.41
C THR A 176 2.65 -18.67 11.66
N HIS A 177 2.25 -19.84 12.18
CA HIS A 177 1.13 -20.59 11.58
C HIS A 177 -0.17 -19.74 11.57
N GLY A 178 -0.45 -19.02 12.65
CA GLY A 178 -1.63 -18.17 12.76
C GLY A 178 -1.59 -16.98 11.78
N LEU A 179 -0.43 -16.33 11.63
CA LEU A 179 -0.28 -15.26 10.65
C LEU A 179 -0.49 -15.75 9.22
N ARG A 180 0.04 -16.93 8.86
CA ARG A 180 -0.22 -17.53 7.52
C ARG A 180 -1.69 -17.78 7.29
N ALA A 181 -2.38 -18.40 8.25
CA ALA A 181 -3.81 -18.66 8.17
C ALA A 181 -4.64 -17.37 8.07
N PHE A 182 -4.21 -16.28 8.70
CA PHE A 182 -4.84 -14.98 8.56
C PHE A 182 -4.60 -14.38 7.16
N ILE A 183 -3.36 -14.40 6.67
CA ILE A 183 -3.00 -13.84 5.35
C ILE A 183 -3.73 -14.56 4.21
N GLU A 184 -3.96 -15.86 4.32
CA GLU A 184 -4.74 -16.64 3.34
C GLU A 184 -6.22 -16.21 3.25
N GLN A 185 -6.71 -15.42 4.22
CA GLN A 185 -8.06 -14.87 4.23
C GLN A 185 -8.13 -13.43 3.67
N LEU A 186 -6.97 -12.79 3.46
CA LEU A 186 -6.88 -11.44 2.89
C LEU A 186 -7.06 -11.44 1.37
#